data_65f40ffc23f8b207370ab163619483be
#
_entry.id   65f40ffc23f8b207370ab163619483be
#
_cell.length_a   1.000
_cell.length_b   1.000
_cell.length_c   1.000
_cell.angle_alpha   90.00
_cell.angle_beta   90.00
_cell.angle_gamma   90.00
#
_symmetry.space_group_name_H-M   'P 1'
#
loop_
_entity.id
_entity.type
_entity.pdbx_description
1 polymer ?
#
loop_
_entity_poly.entity_id
_entity_poly.type
_entity_poly.pdbx_seq_one_letter_code
_entity_poly.pdbx_strand_id
1 'polypeptide(L)'
;SDELYDWDWAAPMAGCVAVNPFAQLTPEMANWLSYNTDWSKTRMTQKVASAYASGGLFDLPGGEAQLVVGMEYRSESNNVGVSPQFNASHALYDPSLGYTATPLIGEYSVKEAFGEIHLPLISGVPGAERLSLDLAGRVSDYNLSGRTTTTKVGLEWAPIEDLTLRGTYGKAIRAPNIGEMFTAGVVSGAWLYDPCNDYSLANS
;
A
#
# COMPACT_ATOMS: atom_id res chain seq x y z
N SER A 1 -48.23 -2.01 23.93
CA SER A 1 -47.30 -2.73 24.82
C SER A 1 -45.94 -2.09 24.73
N ASP A 2 -45.71 -1.15 25.67
CA ASP A 2 -44.52 -0.29 25.73
C ASP A 2 -43.46 -0.94 26.65
N GLU A 3 -42.89 -2.05 26.23
CA GLU A 3 -41.66 -2.59 26.85
C GLU A 3 -40.46 -2.18 26.01
N LEU A 4 -40.25 -0.88 25.79
CA LEU A 4 -39.13 -0.34 25.13
C LEU A 4 -38.15 0.21 26.16
N TYR A 5 -37.09 -0.58 26.43
CA TYR A 5 -35.81 -0.14 26.98
C TYR A 5 -35.86 0.71 28.24
N ASP A 6 -36.19 0.08 29.36
CA ASP A 6 -35.83 0.61 30.67
C ASP A 6 -34.30 0.51 30.85
N TRP A 7 -33.60 1.50 30.30
CA TRP A 7 -32.19 1.68 30.58
C TRP A 7 -32.04 2.24 31.97
N ASP A 8 -31.93 1.37 32.96
CA ASP A 8 -31.58 1.79 34.31
C ASP A 8 -30.12 2.33 34.33
N TRP A 9 -30.00 3.62 34.08
CA TRP A 9 -28.74 4.35 34.14
C TRP A 9 -28.08 4.32 35.52
N ALA A 10 -28.78 3.85 36.52
CA ALA A 10 -28.34 3.83 37.90
C ALA A 10 -27.75 2.47 38.33
N ALA A 11 -27.97 1.40 37.57
CA ALA A 11 -27.41 0.10 37.90
C ALA A 11 -25.96 -0.01 37.40
N PRO A 12 -24.97 -0.02 38.28
CA PRO A 12 -23.59 -0.24 37.86
C PRO A 12 -23.49 -1.64 37.25
N MET A 13 -23.00 -1.73 36.00
CA MET A 13 -22.72 -3.02 35.41
C MET A 13 -21.71 -3.75 36.30
N ALA A 14 -21.93 -5.05 36.52
CA ALA A 14 -21.03 -5.86 37.34
C ALA A 14 -19.57 -5.75 36.85
N GLY A 15 -18.68 -5.34 37.74
CA GLY A 15 -17.26 -5.12 37.43
C GLY A 15 -16.88 -3.70 37.06
N CYS A 16 -17.82 -2.77 36.94
CA CYS A 16 -17.53 -1.36 36.76
C CYS A 16 -17.14 -0.67 38.08
N VAL A 17 -16.13 0.16 38.05
CA VAL A 17 -15.72 1.06 39.13
C VAL A 17 -16.24 2.45 38.81
N ALA A 18 -17.03 3.03 39.76
CA ALA A 18 -17.55 4.38 39.61
C ALA A 18 -16.37 5.39 39.66
N VAL A 19 -16.17 6.13 38.57
CA VAL A 19 -15.10 7.12 38.47
C VAL A 19 -15.70 8.51 38.60
N ASN A 20 -15.27 9.28 39.60
CA ASN A 20 -15.62 10.70 39.73
C ASN A 20 -14.55 11.55 39.00
N PRO A 21 -14.90 12.18 37.85
CA PRO A 21 -13.93 12.97 37.06
C PRO A 21 -13.48 14.28 37.76
N PHE A 22 -14.18 14.67 38.83
CA PHE A 22 -13.90 15.90 39.61
C PHE A 22 -13.17 15.64 40.92
N ALA A 23 -12.87 14.37 41.25
CA ALA A 23 -12.12 13.98 42.43
C ALA A 23 -10.76 13.38 42.05
N GLN A 24 -9.86 13.31 43.04
CA GLN A 24 -8.59 12.61 42.84
C GLN A 24 -8.85 11.13 42.60
N LEU A 25 -8.26 10.56 41.54
CA LEU A 25 -8.38 9.15 41.21
C LEU A 25 -7.79 8.29 42.32
N THR A 26 -8.58 7.34 42.79
CA THR A 26 -8.06 6.29 43.68
C THR A 26 -7.25 5.27 42.89
N PRO A 27 -6.33 4.51 43.53
CA PRO A 27 -5.61 3.43 42.84
C PRO A 27 -6.54 2.42 42.16
N GLU A 28 -7.71 2.13 42.72
CA GLU A 28 -8.72 1.25 42.15
C GLU A 28 -9.32 1.81 40.87
N MET A 29 -9.70 3.09 40.88
CA MET A 29 -10.17 3.80 39.67
C MET A 29 -9.09 3.85 38.60
N ALA A 30 -7.86 4.15 38.98
CA ALA A 30 -6.74 4.20 38.05
C ALA A 30 -6.46 2.83 37.42
N ASN A 31 -6.47 1.77 38.20
CA ASN A 31 -6.31 0.41 37.71
C ASN A 31 -7.43 -0.01 36.77
N TRP A 32 -8.67 0.36 37.08
CA TRP A 32 -9.82 0.06 36.22
C TRP A 32 -9.74 0.82 34.88
N LEU A 33 -9.38 2.10 34.89
CA LEU A 33 -9.20 2.91 33.70
C LEU A 33 -8.01 2.45 32.83
N SER A 34 -6.97 1.89 33.44
CA SER A 34 -5.78 1.38 32.75
C SER A 34 -5.78 -0.14 32.54
N TYR A 35 -6.88 -0.83 32.84
CA TYR A 35 -6.95 -2.28 32.81
C TYR A 35 -6.69 -2.88 31.43
N ASN A 36 -7.05 -2.17 30.39
CA ASN A 36 -6.87 -2.61 29.02
C ASN A 36 -5.60 -1.98 28.41
N THR A 37 -4.53 -2.74 28.32
CA THR A 37 -3.37 -2.35 27.54
C THR A 37 -3.59 -2.83 26.11
N ASP A 38 -4.00 -1.91 25.25
CA ASP A 38 -4.11 -2.17 23.84
C ASP A 38 -2.75 -2.14 23.18
N TRP A 39 -2.48 -3.12 22.35
CA TRP A 39 -1.25 -3.20 21.59
C TRP A 39 -1.53 -3.63 20.15
N SER A 40 -0.75 -3.08 19.24
CA SER A 40 -0.64 -3.54 17.87
C SER A 40 0.83 -3.76 17.55
N LYS A 41 1.16 -4.93 17.03
CA LYS A 41 2.52 -5.30 16.66
C LYS A 41 2.56 -5.70 15.21
N THR A 42 3.29 -4.94 14.42
CA THR A 42 3.50 -5.21 13.01
C THR A 42 4.90 -5.76 12.77
N ARG A 43 4.98 -6.87 12.06
CA ARG A 43 6.24 -7.43 11.55
C ARG A 43 6.16 -7.53 10.03
N MET A 44 6.97 -6.72 9.36
CA MET A 44 7.18 -6.79 7.92
C MET A 44 8.50 -7.48 7.64
N THR A 45 8.51 -8.41 6.70
CA THR A 45 9.71 -9.09 6.25
C THR A 45 9.77 -9.06 4.73
N GLN A 46 10.89 -8.64 4.19
CA GLN A 46 11.17 -8.69 2.77
C GLN A 46 12.45 -9.49 2.54
N LYS A 47 12.41 -10.39 1.58
CA LYS A 47 13.56 -11.16 1.11
C LYS A 47 13.70 -10.92 -0.38
N VAL A 48 14.89 -10.50 -0.82
CA VAL A 48 15.18 -10.22 -2.23
C VAL A 48 16.46 -10.96 -2.61
N ALA A 49 16.43 -11.62 -3.75
CA ALA A 49 17.59 -12.19 -4.41
C ALA A 49 17.54 -11.76 -5.88
N SER A 50 18.61 -11.12 -6.36
CA SER A 50 18.71 -10.66 -7.74
C SER A 50 20.07 -11.03 -8.34
N ALA A 51 20.08 -11.27 -9.64
CA ALA A 51 21.26 -11.46 -10.43
C ALA A 51 21.08 -10.77 -11.78
N TYR A 52 22.11 -10.10 -12.26
CA TYR A 52 22.10 -9.49 -13.58
C TYR A 52 23.47 -9.57 -14.23
N ALA A 53 23.47 -9.50 -15.55
CA ALA A 53 24.68 -9.37 -16.37
C ALA A 53 24.50 -8.20 -17.32
N SER A 54 25.58 -7.48 -17.57
CA SER A 54 25.60 -6.36 -18.51
C SER A 54 26.89 -6.41 -19.36
N GLY A 55 26.78 -5.94 -20.59
CA GLY A 55 27.95 -5.87 -21.49
C GLY A 55 27.62 -5.27 -22.84
N GLY A 56 28.66 -4.97 -23.58
CA GLY A 56 28.57 -4.58 -24.98
C GLY A 56 28.24 -5.77 -25.86
N LEU A 57 27.47 -5.52 -26.92
CA LEU A 57 27.04 -6.56 -27.86
C LEU A 57 27.73 -6.41 -29.24
N PHE A 58 27.61 -5.23 -29.82
CA PHE A 58 28.13 -4.93 -31.15
C PHE A 58 28.23 -3.41 -31.36
N ASP A 59 29.06 -3.00 -32.27
CA ASP A 59 29.26 -1.59 -32.62
C ASP A 59 28.20 -1.12 -33.61
N LEU A 60 27.65 0.07 -33.33
CA LEU A 60 26.78 0.84 -34.20
C LEU A 60 27.49 2.16 -34.60
N PRO A 61 27.03 2.87 -35.63
CA PRO A 61 27.64 4.16 -36.03
C PRO A 61 27.68 5.20 -34.91
N GLY A 62 26.79 5.09 -33.90
CA GLY A 62 26.75 5.97 -32.75
C GLY A 62 27.54 5.50 -31.53
N GLY A 63 28.07 4.29 -31.55
CA GLY A 63 28.82 3.67 -30.46
C GLY A 63 28.42 2.21 -30.21
N GLU A 64 28.91 1.63 -29.12
CA GLU A 64 28.65 0.23 -28.77
C GLU A 64 27.24 0.05 -28.20
N ALA A 65 26.48 -0.90 -28.75
CA ALA A 65 25.21 -1.33 -28.21
C ALA A 65 25.41 -2.05 -26.87
N GLN A 66 24.65 -1.65 -25.84
CA GLN A 66 24.79 -2.20 -24.49
C GLN A 66 23.52 -2.95 -24.07
N LEU A 67 23.72 -4.14 -23.50
CA LEU A 67 22.62 -4.98 -22.99
C LEU A 67 22.77 -5.20 -21.49
N VAL A 68 21.66 -5.12 -20.79
CA VAL A 68 21.48 -5.61 -19.41
C VAL A 68 20.38 -6.66 -19.43
N VAL A 69 20.62 -7.81 -18.82
CA VAL A 69 19.62 -8.85 -18.57
C VAL A 69 19.70 -9.28 -17.12
N GLY A 70 18.58 -9.58 -16.51
CA GLY A 70 18.59 -9.98 -15.13
C GLY A 70 17.31 -10.69 -14.70
N MET A 71 17.38 -11.24 -13.49
CA MET A 71 16.28 -11.88 -12.80
C MET A 71 16.27 -11.46 -11.35
N GLU A 72 15.07 -11.43 -10.77
CA GLU A 72 14.84 -11.13 -9.38
C GLU A 72 13.78 -12.06 -8.79
N TYR A 73 14.00 -12.48 -7.56
CA TYR A 73 13.00 -13.10 -6.71
C TYR A 73 12.80 -12.23 -5.49
N ARG A 74 11.54 -11.90 -5.20
CA ARG A 74 11.17 -11.14 -4.01
C ARG A 74 10.01 -11.82 -3.31
N SER A 75 10.11 -11.94 -1.99
CA SER A 75 9.03 -12.38 -1.11
C SER A 75 8.81 -11.32 -0.05
N GLU A 76 7.56 -10.98 0.17
CA GLU A 76 7.13 -10.02 1.19
C GLU A 76 6.07 -10.66 2.07
N SER A 77 6.23 -10.49 3.38
CA SER A 77 5.24 -10.93 4.35
C SER A 77 4.95 -9.82 5.36
N ASN A 78 3.69 -9.72 5.75
CA ASN A 78 3.24 -8.81 6.79
C ASN A 78 2.39 -9.59 7.80
N ASN A 79 2.71 -9.41 9.08
CA ASN A 79 1.98 -9.99 10.20
C ASN A 79 1.66 -8.87 11.19
N VAL A 80 0.39 -8.54 11.29
CA VAL A 80 -0.14 -7.56 12.24
C VAL A 80 -0.92 -8.33 13.30
N GLY A 81 -0.34 -8.43 14.50
CA GLY A 81 -1.00 -8.93 15.69
C GLY A 81 -1.58 -7.77 16.48
N VAL A 82 -2.74 -7.97 17.06
CA VAL A 82 -3.44 -6.98 17.89
C VAL A 82 -3.88 -7.63 19.19
N SER A 83 -4.05 -6.81 20.23
CA SER A 83 -4.63 -7.29 21.49
C SER A 83 -6.04 -7.84 21.26
N PRO A 84 -6.48 -8.86 22.05
CA PRO A 84 -7.82 -9.43 21.89
C PRO A 84 -8.94 -8.38 21.99
N GLN A 85 -8.75 -7.36 22.80
CA GLN A 85 -9.72 -6.27 23.00
C GLN A 85 -9.80 -5.35 21.78
N PHE A 86 -8.71 -5.26 21.01
CA PHE A 86 -8.60 -4.39 19.83
C PHE A 86 -9.05 -5.08 18.53
N ASN A 87 -9.42 -6.35 18.62
CA ASN A 87 -9.87 -7.09 17.45
C ASN A 87 -11.22 -6.59 16.96
N ALA A 88 -11.37 -6.39 15.66
CA ALA A 88 -12.57 -5.87 15.00
C ALA A 88 -13.86 -6.62 15.37
N SER A 89 -13.79 -7.87 15.83
CA SER A 89 -14.95 -8.61 16.34
C SER A 89 -15.50 -8.04 17.65
N HIS A 90 -14.69 -7.37 18.46
CA HIS A 90 -15.12 -6.65 19.66
C HIS A 90 -15.56 -5.23 19.35
N ALA A 91 -15.00 -4.61 18.34
CA ALA A 91 -15.33 -3.25 17.94
C ALA A 91 -16.74 -3.10 17.35
N LEU A 92 -17.35 -4.18 16.91
CA LEU A 92 -18.76 -4.18 16.50
C LEU A 92 -19.73 -3.95 17.68
N TYR A 93 -19.24 -4.13 18.91
CA TYR A 93 -20.03 -3.94 20.14
C TYR A 93 -19.75 -2.62 20.86
N ASP A 94 -18.65 -1.94 20.55
CA ASP A 94 -18.32 -0.66 21.19
C ASP A 94 -17.93 0.40 20.16
N PRO A 95 -18.91 1.12 19.62
CA PRO A 95 -18.67 2.20 18.67
C PRO A 95 -17.93 3.40 19.29
N SER A 96 -17.72 3.43 20.61
CA SER A 96 -16.96 4.48 21.29
C SER A 96 -15.44 4.30 21.15
N LEU A 97 -14.97 3.09 20.82
CA LEU A 97 -13.57 2.81 20.53
C LEU A 97 -13.30 3.15 19.06
N GLY A 98 -13.11 4.41 18.75
CA GLY A 98 -12.91 4.93 17.39
C GLY A 98 -11.69 4.39 16.60
N TYR A 99 -11.02 3.35 17.08
CA TYR A 99 -9.86 2.72 16.45
C TYR A 99 -9.95 1.21 16.54
N THR A 100 -10.29 0.56 15.44
CA THR A 100 -10.21 -0.88 15.33
C THR A 100 -8.99 -1.26 14.52
N ALA A 101 -8.08 -2.03 15.11
CA ALA A 101 -7.00 -2.65 14.38
C ALA A 101 -7.47 -4.05 13.95
N THR A 102 -7.38 -4.35 12.67
CA THR A 102 -7.67 -5.68 12.14
C THR A 102 -6.38 -6.47 12.05
N PRO A 103 -6.32 -7.69 12.62
CA PRO A 103 -5.20 -8.59 12.37
C PRO A 103 -5.04 -8.81 10.88
N LEU A 104 -3.81 -8.73 10.39
CA LEU A 104 -3.51 -8.95 8.99
C LEU A 104 -2.34 -9.93 8.91
N ILE A 105 -2.55 -11.06 8.25
CA ILE A 105 -1.48 -11.99 7.92
C ILE A 105 -1.52 -12.21 6.42
N GLY A 106 -0.46 -11.82 5.74
CA GLY A 106 -0.36 -11.97 4.31
C GLY A 106 1.08 -12.17 3.85
N GLU A 107 1.22 -12.92 2.78
CA GLU A 107 2.51 -13.15 2.12
C GLU A 107 2.27 -13.26 0.61
N TYR A 108 3.15 -12.64 -0.15
CA TYR A 108 3.23 -12.89 -1.59
C TYR A 108 4.67 -12.99 -2.05
N SER A 109 4.87 -13.59 -3.21
CA SER A 109 6.16 -13.63 -3.87
C SER A 109 6.04 -13.31 -5.35
N VAL A 110 7.11 -12.79 -5.92
CA VAL A 110 7.23 -12.49 -7.33
C VAL A 110 8.55 -13.00 -7.87
N LYS A 111 8.51 -13.57 -9.07
CA LYS A 111 9.67 -13.92 -9.89
C LYS A 111 9.67 -13.02 -11.10
N GLU A 112 10.77 -12.35 -11.34
CA GLU A 112 10.89 -11.39 -12.41
C GLU A 112 12.09 -11.69 -13.30
N ALA A 113 11.91 -11.46 -14.61
CA ALA A 113 12.99 -11.42 -15.56
C ALA A 113 12.88 -10.11 -16.35
N PHE A 114 14.01 -9.45 -16.57
CA PHE A 114 14.05 -8.18 -17.27
C PHE A 114 15.24 -8.12 -18.24
N GLY A 115 15.07 -7.28 -19.24
CA GLY A 115 16.12 -6.93 -20.16
C GLY A 115 15.99 -5.49 -20.60
N GLU A 116 17.12 -4.84 -20.80
CA GLU A 116 17.22 -3.47 -21.30
C GLU A 116 18.36 -3.40 -22.31
N ILE A 117 18.13 -2.78 -23.45
CA ILE A 117 19.14 -2.54 -24.49
C ILE A 117 19.19 -1.06 -24.84
N HIS A 118 20.41 -0.50 -24.82
CA HIS A 118 20.71 0.83 -25.29
C HIS A 118 21.39 0.72 -26.65
N LEU A 119 20.84 1.40 -27.65
CA LEU A 119 21.31 1.38 -29.04
C LEU A 119 21.72 2.81 -29.47
N PRO A 120 22.98 3.16 -29.41
CA PRO A 120 23.49 4.42 -29.97
C PRO A 120 23.54 4.31 -31.52
N LEU A 121 22.45 4.74 -32.16
CA LEU A 121 22.23 4.48 -33.58
C LEU A 121 23.18 5.30 -34.46
N ILE A 122 23.33 6.60 -34.17
CA ILE A 122 24.10 7.55 -34.98
C ILE A 122 24.79 8.58 -34.06
N SER A 123 26.01 9.00 -34.39
CA SER A 123 26.65 10.16 -33.78
C SER A 123 27.50 10.94 -34.76
N GLY A 124 27.66 12.25 -34.51
CA GLY A 124 28.59 13.12 -35.24
C GLY A 124 28.24 13.41 -36.69
N VAL A 125 26.97 13.31 -37.10
CA VAL A 125 26.54 13.67 -38.46
C VAL A 125 25.63 14.91 -38.46
N PRO A 126 25.63 15.73 -39.51
CA PRO A 126 24.75 16.89 -39.59
C PRO A 126 23.28 16.52 -39.37
N GLY A 127 22.63 17.16 -38.42
CA GLY A 127 21.23 16.89 -38.04
C GLY A 127 21.02 15.71 -37.10
N ALA A 128 22.09 14.98 -36.75
CA ALA A 128 22.06 13.91 -35.77
C ALA A 128 23.42 13.81 -35.04
N GLU A 129 23.69 14.81 -34.20
CA GLU A 129 24.85 14.78 -33.31
C GLU A 129 24.82 13.57 -32.39
N ARG A 130 23.63 13.20 -31.96
CA ARG A 130 23.36 11.97 -31.25
C ARG A 130 21.93 11.47 -31.49
N LEU A 131 21.82 10.21 -31.85
CA LEU A 131 20.53 9.51 -31.94
C LEU A 131 20.66 8.16 -31.23
N SER A 132 19.87 7.94 -30.20
CA SER A 132 19.87 6.67 -29.48
C SER A 132 18.46 6.16 -29.21
N LEU A 133 18.31 4.85 -29.08
CA LEU A 133 17.08 4.14 -28.81
C LEU A 133 17.31 3.26 -27.57
N ASP A 134 16.43 3.38 -26.59
CA ASP A 134 16.37 2.56 -25.40
C ASP A 134 15.14 1.65 -25.46
N LEU A 135 15.32 0.35 -25.28
CA LEU A 135 14.27 -0.63 -25.19
C LEU A 135 14.38 -1.38 -23.89
N ALA A 136 13.31 -1.49 -23.15
CA ALA A 136 13.28 -2.28 -21.94
C ALA A 136 12.00 -3.12 -21.86
N GLY A 137 12.13 -4.31 -21.27
CA GLY A 137 11.03 -5.22 -21.00
C GLY A 137 11.22 -5.95 -19.70
N ARG A 138 10.13 -6.16 -18.98
CA ARG A 138 10.11 -6.95 -17.75
C ARG A 138 8.87 -7.84 -17.73
N VAL A 139 9.05 -9.08 -17.33
CA VAL A 139 8.01 -10.04 -17.07
C VAL A 139 8.07 -10.40 -15.60
N SER A 140 6.94 -10.22 -14.90
CA SER A 140 6.80 -10.50 -13.48
C SER A 140 5.69 -11.53 -13.27
N ASP A 141 5.99 -12.58 -12.51
CA ASP A 141 5.07 -13.67 -12.18
C ASP A 141 4.81 -13.65 -10.67
N TYR A 142 3.63 -13.16 -10.31
CA TYR A 142 3.17 -13.06 -8.94
C TYR A 142 2.38 -14.30 -8.56
N ASN A 143 2.67 -14.91 -7.42
CA ASN A 143 1.95 -16.10 -6.95
C ASN A 143 0.45 -15.88 -6.72
N LEU A 144 0.01 -14.63 -6.48
CA LEU A 144 -1.39 -14.30 -6.19
C LEU A 144 -2.07 -13.50 -7.32
N SER A 145 -1.34 -12.62 -8.01
CA SER A 145 -1.92 -11.72 -9.02
C SER A 145 -1.64 -12.16 -10.45
N GLY A 146 -0.90 -13.27 -10.63
CA GLY A 146 -0.57 -13.82 -11.93
C GLY A 146 0.53 -13.07 -12.66
N ARG A 147 0.62 -13.28 -13.97
CA ARG A 147 1.70 -12.81 -14.81
C ARG A 147 1.43 -11.43 -15.40
N THR A 148 2.42 -10.55 -15.34
CA THR A 148 2.36 -9.20 -15.90
C THR A 148 3.58 -8.94 -16.77
N THR A 149 3.40 -8.04 -17.75
CA THR A 149 4.50 -7.60 -18.62
C THR A 149 4.49 -6.09 -18.72
N THR A 150 5.66 -5.48 -18.53
CA THR A 150 5.90 -4.06 -18.72
C THR A 150 6.93 -3.85 -19.81
N THR A 151 6.77 -2.77 -20.58
CA THR A 151 7.67 -2.41 -21.68
C THR A 151 7.90 -0.92 -21.69
N LYS A 152 9.09 -0.52 -22.12
CA LYS A 152 9.47 0.88 -22.29
C LYS A 152 10.28 1.02 -23.58
N VAL A 153 9.98 2.08 -24.33
CA VAL A 153 10.74 2.54 -25.50
C VAL A 153 11.07 4.00 -25.28
N GLY A 154 12.35 4.33 -25.36
CA GLY A 154 12.87 5.69 -25.26
C GLY A 154 13.62 6.06 -26.52
N LEU A 155 13.45 7.28 -27.02
CA LEU A 155 14.20 7.86 -28.12
C LEU A 155 14.83 9.15 -27.64
N GLU A 156 16.13 9.27 -27.86
CA GLU A 156 16.86 10.52 -27.67
C GLU A 156 17.46 10.96 -29.01
N TRP A 157 17.20 12.20 -29.39
CA TRP A 157 17.73 12.81 -30.60
C TRP A 157 18.28 14.20 -30.31
N ALA A 158 19.56 14.37 -30.54
CA ALA A 158 20.25 15.64 -30.52
C ALA A 158 20.60 16.02 -31.96
N PRO A 159 19.85 16.88 -32.63
CA PRO A 159 20.18 17.36 -33.98
C PRO A 159 21.42 18.21 -34.01
N ILE A 160 21.74 18.91 -32.93
CA ILE A 160 22.93 19.73 -32.69
C ILE A 160 23.38 19.58 -31.24
N GLU A 161 24.59 19.96 -30.89
CA GLU A 161 25.13 19.85 -29.52
C GLU A 161 24.24 20.50 -28.43
N ASP A 162 23.68 21.66 -28.76
CA ASP A 162 22.91 22.47 -27.79
C ASP A 162 21.45 22.07 -27.65
N LEU A 163 20.93 21.17 -28.49
CA LEU A 163 19.51 20.78 -28.48
C LEU A 163 19.35 19.26 -28.37
N THR A 164 18.67 18.81 -27.35
CA THR A 164 18.30 17.39 -27.17
C THR A 164 16.79 17.24 -27.01
N LEU A 165 16.19 16.40 -27.83
CA LEU A 165 14.78 16.01 -27.79
C LEU A 165 14.69 14.58 -27.24
N ARG A 166 13.79 14.36 -26.28
CA ARG A 166 13.56 13.04 -25.67
C ARG A 166 12.11 12.68 -25.73
N GLY A 167 11.80 11.47 -26.15
CA GLY A 167 10.49 10.88 -26.12
C GLY A 167 10.52 9.52 -25.46
N THR A 168 9.56 9.24 -24.58
CA THR A 168 9.46 7.92 -23.93
C THR A 168 8.01 7.44 -23.97
N TYR A 169 7.83 6.19 -24.37
CA TYR A 169 6.57 5.49 -24.24
C TYR A 169 6.75 4.25 -23.39
N GLY A 170 5.86 4.03 -22.42
CA GLY A 170 5.95 2.87 -21.55
C GLY A 170 4.59 2.39 -21.09
N LYS A 171 4.46 1.06 -20.95
CA LYS A 171 3.35 0.41 -20.28
C LYS A 171 3.81 -0.02 -18.91
N ALA A 172 3.23 0.57 -17.87
CA ALA A 172 3.50 0.23 -16.48
C ALA A 172 2.27 -0.43 -15.84
N ILE A 173 2.52 -1.31 -14.88
CA ILE A 173 1.49 -2.00 -14.10
C ILE A 173 1.87 -1.86 -12.64
N ARG A 174 0.88 -1.63 -11.78
CA ARG A 174 1.03 -1.70 -10.33
C ARG A 174 0.37 -2.97 -9.82
N ALA A 175 1.14 -3.85 -9.21
CA ALA A 175 0.58 -4.97 -8.47
C ALA A 175 -0.08 -4.48 -7.15
N PRO A 176 -1.14 -5.13 -6.68
CA PRO A 176 -1.72 -4.83 -5.37
C PRO A 176 -0.68 -5.09 -4.26
N ASN A 177 -0.69 -4.26 -3.23
CA ASN A 177 0.14 -4.48 -2.04
C ASN A 177 -0.52 -5.47 -1.07
N ILE A 178 0.23 -5.90 -0.03
CA ILE A 178 -0.27 -6.87 0.97
C ILE A 178 -1.54 -6.35 1.66
N GLY A 179 -1.60 -5.07 2.00
CA GLY A 179 -2.79 -4.48 2.59
C GLY A 179 -4.01 -4.60 1.68
N GLU A 180 -3.86 -4.29 0.39
CA GLU A 180 -4.95 -4.39 -0.59
C GLU A 180 -5.42 -5.83 -0.83
N MET A 181 -4.51 -6.81 -0.74
CA MET A 181 -4.82 -8.22 -0.98
C MET A 181 -5.42 -8.94 0.23
N PHE A 182 -5.02 -8.56 1.44
CA PHE A 182 -5.31 -9.33 2.65
C PHE A 182 -6.09 -8.55 3.70
N THR A 183 -6.40 -7.26 3.50
CA THR A 183 -7.25 -6.54 4.43
C THR A 183 -8.65 -7.14 4.41
N ALA A 184 -9.07 -7.68 5.54
CA ALA A 184 -10.46 -8.08 5.73
C ALA A 184 -11.37 -6.85 5.63
N GLY A 185 -12.64 -7.04 5.26
CA GLY A 185 -13.61 -5.96 5.17
C GLY A 185 -13.60 -5.11 6.44
N VAL A 186 -13.36 -3.81 6.29
CA VAL A 186 -13.40 -2.84 7.38
C VAL A 186 -14.80 -2.26 7.43
N VAL A 187 -15.46 -2.37 8.56
CA VAL A 187 -16.70 -1.62 8.82
C VAL A 187 -16.28 -0.19 9.13
N SER A 188 -16.56 0.73 8.23
CA SER A 188 -16.38 2.15 8.46
C SER A 188 -17.72 2.84 8.53
N GLY A 189 -17.90 3.73 9.51
CA GLY A 189 -19.05 4.63 9.56
C GLY A 189 -18.88 5.69 8.46
N ALA A 190 -19.87 5.81 7.57
CA ALA A 190 -19.97 6.95 6.69
C ALA A 190 -20.93 7.96 7.31
N TRP A 191 -20.49 9.21 7.44
CA TRP A 191 -21.41 10.30 7.77
C TRP A 191 -22.20 10.62 6.50
N LEU A 192 -23.44 10.14 6.47
CA LEU A 192 -24.37 10.48 5.40
C LEU A 192 -25.25 11.64 5.90
N TYR A 193 -25.20 12.73 5.17
CA TYR A 193 -26.15 13.81 5.36
C TYR A 193 -27.43 13.41 4.64
N ASP A 194 -28.52 13.21 5.40
CA ASP A 194 -29.84 13.00 4.82
C ASP A 194 -30.44 14.38 4.46
N PRO A 195 -30.54 14.72 3.17
CA PRO A 195 -31.11 16.01 2.76
C PRO A 195 -32.60 16.12 3.09
N CYS A 196 -33.25 15.03 3.44
CA CYS A 196 -34.66 15.01 3.84
C CYS A 196 -34.87 15.17 5.36
N ASN A 197 -33.78 15.16 6.14
CA ASN A 197 -33.80 15.32 7.59
C ASN A 197 -33.67 16.80 8.00
N ASP A 198 -34.43 17.66 7.36
CA ASP A 198 -34.49 19.07 7.73
C ASP A 198 -35.53 19.25 8.82
N TYR A 199 -35.05 19.22 10.08
CA TYR A 199 -35.92 19.46 11.26
C TYR A 199 -36.59 20.83 11.28
N SER A 200 -36.20 21.74 10.39
CA SER A 200 -36.79 23.07 10.32
C SER A 200 -38.21 23.10 9.79
N LEU A 201 -38.61 22.06 9.03
CA LEU A 201 -39.98 21.98 8.47
C LEU A 201 -41.01 21.34 9.40
N ALA A 202 -40.60 20.75 10.52
CA ALA A 202 -41.51 20.08 11.47
C ALA A 202 -42.12 21.04 12.48
N ASN A 203 -41.71 22.31 12.54
CA ASN A 203 -42.15 23.31 13.53
C ASN A 203 -42.71 24.61 12.90
N SER A 204 -43.18 24.58 11.66
CA SER A 204 -43.88 25.71 11.04
C SER A 204 -45.37 25.46 10.86
#